data_0c4a2a5356dee7838d57f2da448e5dbf
#
_entry.id   0c4a2a5356dee7838d57f2da448e5dbf
#
_cell.length_a   1.000
_cell.length_b   1.000
_cell.length_c   1.000
_cell.angle_alpha   90.00
_cell.angle_beta   90.00
_cell.angle_gamma   90.00
#
_symmetry.space_group_name_H-M   'P 1'
#
loop_
_entity.id
_entity.type
_entity.pdbx_description
1 polymer ?
#
loop_
_entity_poly.entity_id
_entity_poly.type
_entity_poly.pdbx_seq_one_letter_code
_entity_poly.pdbx_strand_id
1 'polypeptide(L)'
;PIVTGGAGFYLKALLDGLFPGPVRSEEVRKRLAAIEQRRNGALHRILACWDRTTAARIHVNDTNKLIRSLEVMVIERQPLVEAQRRERRRLEGFRVLKLGIRPDRSALRARIVMRSHQMFENGLLDEVKQLEAHGYGRTAKAMEAVGYKQAHACIAGEITEAAAIEDTALRTAQYAKRQMTWFKRDAEVVWLEGFGDEPAVLARARSILEEFLMESIQKSF
;
A
#
# COMPACT_ATOMS: atom_id res chain seq x y z
N PRO A 1 -19.13 -1.09 -12.13
CA PRO A 1 -17.83 -0.40 -12.19
C PRO A 1 -16.67 -1.41 -12.09
N ILE A 2 -15.54 -1.07 -12.69
CA ILE A 2 -14.29 -1.85 -12.60
C ILE A 2 -13.29 -1.03 -11.78
N VAL A 3 -12.72 -1.65 -10.76
CA VAL A 3 -11.69 -1.04 -9.91
C VAL A 3 -10.39 -1.81 -10.09
N THR A 4 -9.32 -1.11 -10.47
CA THR A 4 -8.00 -1.72 -10.67
C THR A 4 -6.97 -1.10 -9.72
N GLY A 5 -6.03 -1.91 -9.26
CA GLY A 5 -4.92 -1.45 -8.44
C GLY A 5 -4.34 -2.52 -7.53
N GLY A 6 -3.23 -2.20 -6.89
CA GLY A 6 -2.52 -3.08 -5.95
C GLY A 6 -2.43 -2.51 -4.53
N ALA A 7 -3.12 -1.42 -4.23
CA ALA A 7 -3.13 -0.80 -2.91
C ALA A 7 -4.21 -1.43 -2.02
N GLY A 8 -3.90 -2.58 -1.41
CA GLY A 8 -4.85 -3.39 -0.63
C GLY A 8 -5.59 -2.62 0.46
N PHE A 9 -4.92 -1.62 1.10
CA PHE A 9 -5.59 -0.79 2.09
C PHE A 9 -6.75 0.03 1.51
N TYR A 10 -6.57 0.63 0.31
CA TYR A 10 -7.63 1.41 -0.34
C TYR A 10 -8.76 0.53 -0.83
N LEU A 11 -8.45 -0.65 -1.37
CA LEU A 11 -9.47 -1.63 -1.74
C LEU A 11 -10.28 -2.10 -0.54
N LYS A 12 -9.60 -2.39 0.58
CA LYS A 12 -10.28 -2.72 1.84
C LYS A 12 -11.13 -1.56 2.35
N ALA A 13 -10.65 -0.33 2.26
CA ALA A 13 -11.41 0.86 2.66
C ALA A 13 -12.69 1.04 1.82
N LEU A 14 -12.59 0.76 0.52
CA LEU A 14 -13.72 0.83 -0.42
C LEU A 14 -14.76 -0.26 -0.14
N LEU A 15 -14.33 -1.51 0.06
CA LEU A 15 -15.23 -2.67 0.17
C LEU A 15 -15.77 -2.85 1.58
N ASP A 16 -14.90 -2.79 2.59
CA ASP A 16 -15.24 -3.09 3.99
C ASP A 16 -15.56 -1.83 4.81
N GLY A 17 -15.25 -0.66 4.25
CA GLY A 17 -15.26 0.59 5.00
C GLY A 17 -14.10 0.72 5.99
N LEU A 18 -13.91 1.91 6.49
CA LEU A 18 -13.02 2.20 7.61
C LEU A 18 -13.85 2.54 8.84
N PHE A 19 -13.33 2.23 10.02
CA PHE A 19 -13.96 2.74 11.23
C PHE A 19 -13.90 4.27 11.26
N PRO A 20 -14.94 4.96 11.71
CA PRO A 20 -14.95 6.42 11.82
C PRO A 20 -14.01 6.85 12.96
N GLY A 21 -12.72 6.96 12.65
CA GLY A 21 -11.71 7.41 13.59
C GLY A 21 -11.54 8.93 13.57
N PRO A 22 -10.86 9.50 14.59
CA PRO A 22 -10.64 10.93 14.66
C PRO A 22 -9.79 11.45 13.51
N VAL A 23 -9.97 12.72 13.18
CA VAL A 23 -9.12 13.41 12.22
C VAL A 23 -7.68 13.40 12.73
N ARG A 24 -6.74 13.33 11.79
CA ARG A 24 -5.30 13.35 12.06
C ARG A 24 -4.90 14.63 12.81
N SER A 25 -4.26 14.49 13.97
CA SER A 25 -3.71 15.59 14.74
C SER A 25 -2.18 15.66 14.60
N GLU A 26 -1.70 16.69 13.92
CA GLU A 26 -0.25 16.89 13.76
C GLU A 26 0.44 17.18 15.10
N GLU A 27 -0.24 17.85 16.02
CA GLU A 27 0.29 18.14 17.35
C GLU A 27 0.55 16.86 18.15
N VAL A 28 -0.46 15.98 18.26
CA VAL A 28 -0.33 14.69 18.95
C VAL A 28 0.77 13.85 18.30
N ARG A 29 0.79 13.79 16.98
CA ARG A 29 1.80 13.01 16.23
C ARG A 29 3.22 13.51 16.44
N LYS A 30 3.44 14.83 16.44
CA LYS A 30 4.76 15.43 16.75
C LYS A 30 5.22 15.08 18.16
N ARG A 31 4.32 15.17 19.16
CA ARG A 31 4.64 14.78 20.54
C ARG A 31 5.00 13.30 20.65
N LEU A 32 4.21 12.42 20.03
CA LEU A 32 4.50 10.97 20.04
C LEU A 32 5.83 10.66 19.32
N ALA A 33 6.08 11.28 18.16
CA ALA A 33 7.34 11.09 17.44
C ALA A 33 8.56 11.53 18.28
N ALA A 34 8.46 12.65 18.99
CA ALA A 34 9.52 13.12 19.89
C ALA A 34 9.78 12.15 21.05
N ILE A 35 8.75 11.49 21.58
CA ILE A 35 8.91 10.45 22.62
C ILE A 35 9.69 9.26 22.08
N GLU A 36 9.36 8.79 20.88
CA GLU A 36 10.05 7.65 20.26
C GLU A 36 11.51 7.98 19.91
N GLN A 37 11.79 9.21 19.42
CA GLN A 37 13.13 9.68 19.14
C GLN A 37 14.03 9.72 20.39
N ARG A 38 13.46 10.13 21.54
CA ARG A 38 14.21 10.16 22.82
C ARG A 38 14.48 8.76 23.36
N ARG A 39 13.59 7.82 23.15
CA ARG A 39 13.71 6.46 23.68
C ARG A 39 13.03 5.47 22.73
N ASN A 40 13.81 4.76 21.94
CA ASN A 40 13.33 3.75 21.00
C ASN A 40 12.45 2.69 21.70
N GLY A 41 11.32 2.35 21.08
CA GLY A 41 10.32 1.42 21.62
C GLY A 41 9.46 2.00 22.76
N ALA A 42 9.55 3.31 23.03
CA ALA A 42 8.72 3.95 24.06
C ALA A 42 7.24 3.89 23.73
N LEU A 43 6.88 4.15 22.45
CA LEU A 43 5.50 4.11 22.02
C LEU A 43 4.86 2.73 22.17
N HIS A 44 5.62 1.69 21.85
CA HIS A 44 5.13 0.32 22.01
C HIS A 44 4.86 -0.02 23.49
N ARG A 45 5.72 0.43 24.41
CA ARG A 45 5.50 0.27 25.87
C ARG A 45 4.27 1.03 26.34
N ILE A 46 4.12 2.29 25.92
CA ILE A 46 2.93 3.09 26.26
C ILE A 46 1.67 2.39 25.75
N LEU A 47 1.69 1.94 24.48
CA LEU A 47 0.55 1.21 23.91
C LEU A 47 0.25 -0.08 24.69
N ALA A 48 1.28 -0.83 25.10
CA ALA A 48 1.11 -2.06 25.86
C ALA A 48 0.50 -1.84 27.26
N CYS A 49 0.74 -0.67 27.88
CA CYS A 49 0.10 -0.32 29.15
C CYS A 49 -1.38 0.02 28.97
N TRP A 50 -1.79 0.60 27.84
CA TRP A 50 -3.16 1.09 27.63
C TRP A 50 -4.03 0.09 26.87
N ASP A 51 -3.45 -0.60 25.87
CA ASP A 51 -4.12 -1.61 25.04
C ASP A 51 -3.14 -2.72 24.67
N ARG A 52 -3.01 -3.68 25.57
CA ARG A 52 -2.12 -4.83 25.41
C ARG A 52 -2.45 -5.67 24.17
N THR A 53 -3.75 -5.75 23.84
CA THR A 53 -4.23 -6.51 22.68
C THR A 53 -3.76 -5.89 21.36
N THR A 54 -3.85 -4.57 21.26
CA THR A 54 -3.36 -3.84 20.08
C THR A 54 -1.84 -3.87 20.03
N ALA A 55 -1.14 -3.70 21.15
CA ALA A 55 0.32 -3.74 21.20
C ALA A 55 0.88 -5.09 20.71
N ALA A 56 0.25 -6.21 21.08
CA ALA A 56 0.68 -7.55 20.64
C ALA A 56 0.59 -7.76 19.12
N ARG A 57 -0.18 -6.94 18.41
CA ARG A 57 -0.38 -7.02 16.94
C ARG A 57 0.51 -6.07 16.13
N ILE A 58 1.18 -5.13 16.80
CA ILE A 58 1.99 -4.11 16.15
C ILE A 58 3.46 -4.33 16.51
N HIS A 59 4.29 -4.47 15.49
CA HIS A 59 5.72 -4.62 15.71
C HIS A 59 6.31 -3.35 16.35
N VAL A 60 7.25 -3.50 17.28
CA VAL A 60 7.87 -2.38 18.02
C VAL A 60 8.49 -1.31 17.13
N ASN A 61 8.96 -1.69 15.93
CA ASN A 61 9.55 -0.77 14.95
C ASN A 61 8.51 -0.18 13.97
N ASP A 62 7.22 -0.51 14.08
CA ASP A 62 6.18 0.06 13.21
C ASP A 62 5.67 1.38 13.82
N THR A 63 6.55 2.37 13.86
CA THR A 63 6.32 3.68 14.46
C THR A 63 5.05 4.35 13.93
N ASN A 64 4.76 4.19 12.63
CA ASN A 64 3.57 4.79 12.02
C ASN A 64 2.27 4.21 12.58
N LYS A 65 2.19 2.89 12.75
CA LYS A 65 1.02 2.25 13.36
C LYS A 65 0.93 2.55 14.85
N LEU A 66 2.06 2.56 15.56
CA LEU A 66 2.11 2.93 16.98
C LEU A 66 1.59 4.34 17.20
N ILE A 67 2.10 5.32 16.43
CA ILE A 67 1.62 6.71 16.49
C ILE A 67 0.12 6.79 16.21
N ARG A 68 -0.37 6.13 15.13
CA ARG A 68 -1.80 6.19 14.80
C ARG A 68 -2.67 5.54 15.87
N SER A 69 -2.25 4.43 16.45
CA SER A 69 -3.00 3.77 17.53
C SER A 69 -3.10 4.66 18.76
N LEU A 70 -1.98 5.22 19.20
CA LEU A 70 -1.94 6.12 20.35
C LEU A 70 -2.68 7.45 20.08
N GLU A 71 -2.55 8.01 18.87
CA GLU A 71 -3.30 9.19 18.46
C GLU A 71 -4.81 8.99 18.63
N VAL A 72 -5.34 7.87 18.10
CA VAL A 72 -6.76 7.53 18.24
C VAL A 72 -7.15 7.41 19.71
N MET A 73 -6.36 6.69 20.51
CA MET A 73 -6.64 6.46 21.93
C MET A 73 -6.61 7.76 22.74
N VAL A 74 -5.67 8.65 22.46
CA VAL A 74 -5.57 9.95 23.13
C VAL A 74 -6.77 10.84 22.82
N ILE A 75 -7.18 10.89 21.54
CA ILE A 75 -8.28 11.76 21.11
C ILE A 75 -9.63 11.19 21.55
N GLU A 76 -9.85 9.88 21.36
CA GLU A 76 -11.11 9.20 21.68
C GLU A 76 -11.24 8.84 23.16
N ARG A 77 -10.17 8.92 23.93
CA ARG A 77 -10.09 8.56 25.37
C ARG A 77 -10.56 7.14 25.68
N GLN A 78 -10.34 6.21 24.76
CA GLN A 78 -10.71 4.79 24.88
C GLN A 78 -9.68 3.90 24.17
N PRO A 79 -9.60 2.59 24.50
CA PRO A 79 -8.77 1.62 23.80
C PRO A 79 -9.09 1.56 22.32
N LEU A 80 -8.07 1.33 21.47
CA LEU A 80 -8.26 1.27 20.03
C LEU A 80 -9.23 0.15 19.60
N VAL A 81 -9.20 -0.98 20.31
CA VAL A 81 -10.12 -2.11 20.05
C VAL A 81 -11.58 -1.67 20.20
N GLU A 82 -11.90 -0.84 21.16
CA GLU A 82 -13.26 -0.32 21.37
C GLU A 82 -13.63 0.70 20.30
N ALA A 83 -12.73 1.62 19.96
CA ALA A 83 -12.94 2.56 18.86
C ALA A 83 -13.20 1.85 17.52
N GLN A 84 -12.52 0.74 17.28
CA GLN A 84 -12.66 -0.05 16.06
C GLN A 84 -13.92 -0.92 15.99
N ARG A 85 -14.65 -1.09 17.10
CA ARG A 85 -15.95 -1.78 17.11
C ARG A 85 -17.08 -0.94 16.51
N ARG A 86 -16.86 0.35 16.31
CA ARG A 86 -17.86 1.21 15.65
C ARG A 86 -18.17 0.66 14.26
N GLU A 87 -19.44 0.77 13.88
CA GLU A 87 -19.94 0.30 12.60
C GLU A 87 -19.17 0.91 11.44
N ARG A 88 -18.75 0.07 10.53
CA ARG A 88 -18.07 0.46 9.30
C ARG A 88 -19.10 0.54 8.20
N ARG A 89 -19.05 1.60 7.40
CA ARG A 89 -19.87 1.70 6.19
C ARG A 89 -19.27 0.81 5.11
N ARG A 90 -19.76 -0.41 5.02
CA ARG A 90 -19.39 -1.36 3.96
C ARG A 90 -20.03 -0.94 2.65
N LEU A 91 -19.44 -1.38 1.54
CA LEU A 91 -20.04 -1.23 0.23
C LEU A 91 -21.29 -2.11 0.15
N GLU A 92 -22.46 -1.49 -0.03
CA GLU A 92 -23.75 -2.19 -0.12
C GLU A 92 -24.33 -2.07 -1.54
N GLY A 93 -25.21 -3.00 -1.91
CA GLY A 93 -25.87 -3.00 -3.22
C GLY A 93 -24.99 -3.50 -4.38
N PHE A 94 -23.81 -4.07 -4.09
CA PHE A 94 -22.90 -4.60 -5.10
C PHE A 94 -22.52 -6.05 -4.78
N ARG A 95 -22.53 -6.88 -5.80
CA ARG A 95 -21.76 -8.13 -5.80
C ARG A 95 -20.34 -7.80 -6.25
N VAL A 96 -19.35 -8.35 -5.59
CA VAL A 96 -17.93 -8.05 -5.86
C VAL A 96 -17.23 -9.32 -6.34
N LEU A 97 -16.68 -9.28 -7.55
CA LEU A 97 -15.75 -10.28 -8.05
C LEU A 97 -14.33 -9.74 -7.87
N LYS A 98 -13.46 -10.52 -7.23
CA LYS A 98 -12.06 -10.15 -6.99
C LYS A 98 -11.16 -11.04 -7.84
N LEU A 99 -10.51 -10.47 -8.86
CA LEU A 99 -9.52 -11.17 -9.68
C LEU A 99 -8.12 -10.69 -9.32
N GLY A 100 -7.22 -11.61 -9.02
CA GLY A 100 -5.82 -11.35 -8.70
C GLY A 100 -4.89 -11.91 -9.77
N ILE A 101 -3.97 -11.08 -10.30
CA ILE A 101 -2.95 -11.52 -11.25
C ILE A 101 -1.73 -12.03 -10.47
N ARG A 102 -1.30 -13.26 -10.78
CA ARG A 102 -0.17 -13.92 -10.11
C ARG A 102 0.83 -14.49 -11.11
N PRO A 103 1.72 -13.66 -11.66
CA PRO A 103 2.77 -14.15 -12.52
C PRO A 103 3.82 -14.96 -11.75
N ASP A 104 4.60 -15.78 -12.47
CA ASP A 104 5.76 -16.42 -11.90
C ASP A 104 6.71 -15.40 -11.26
N ARG A 105 7.29 -15.76 -10.12
CA ARG A 105 8.11 -14.85 -9.32
C ARG A 105 9.39 -14.44 -10.03
N SER A 106 10.02 -15.36 -10.76
CA SER A 106 11.27 -15.11 -11.48
C SER A 106 11.01 -14.21 -12.70
N ALA A 107 9.94 -14.50 -13.44
CA ALA A 107 9.50 -13.70 -14.58
C ALA A 107 9.09 -12.28 -14.14
N LEU A 108 8.37 -12.14 -13.03
CA LEU A 108 8.03 -10.84 -12.48
C LEU A 108 9.27 -10.03 -12.11
N ARG A 109 10.27 -10.68 -11.48
CA ARG A 109 11.53 -10.01 -11.12
C ARG A 109 12.29 -9.53 -12.36
N ALA A 110 12.37 -10.35 -13.39
CA ALA A 110 13.00 -9.96 -14.65
C ALA A 110 12.30 -8.75 -15.30
N ARG A 111 10.95 -8.76 -15.34
CA ARG A 111 10.15 -7.65 -15.87
C ARG A 111 10.34 -6.36 -15.03
N ILE A 112 10.45 -6.47 -13.71
CA ILE A 112 10.72 -5.32 -12.82
C ILE A 112 12.09 -4.72 -13.12
N VAL A 113 13.13 -5.53 -13.27
CA VAL A 113 14.49 -5.05 -13.59
C VAL A 113 14.48 -4.33 -14.94
N MET A 114 13.94 -4.97 -15.97
CA MET A 114 13.84 -4.37 -17.31
C MET A 114 13.07 -3.04 -17.27
N ARG A 115 11.93 -2.99 -16.60
CA ARG A 115 11.15 -1.76 -16.49
C ARG A 115 11.92 -0.66 -15.74
N SER A 116 12.69 -1.02 -14.70
CA SER A 116 13.50 -0.04 -13.97
C SER A 116 14.56 0.59 -14.88
N HIS A 117 15.24 -0.19 -15.73
CA HIS A 117 16.16 0.34 -16.75
C HIS A 117 15.43 1.28 -17.70
N GLN A 118 14.33 0.83 -18.30
CA GLN A 118 13.54 1.63 -19.22
C GLN A 118 13.05 2.95 -18.66
N MET A 119 12.73 3.02 -17.37
CA MET A 119 12.32 4.27 -16.74
C MET A 119 13.44 5.31 -16.79
N PHE A 120 14.67 4.94 -16.48
CA PHE A 120 15.82 5.85 -16.52
C PHE A 120 16.21 6.19 -17.96
N GLU A 121 16.26 5.22 -18.85
CA GLU A 121 16.52 5.41 -20.28
C GLU A 121 15.50 6.35 -20.95
N ASN A 122 14.23 6.28 -20.53
CA ASN A 122 13.15 7.12 -21.05
C ASN A 122 13.04 8.51 -20.36
N GLY A 123 14.07 8.93 -19.61
CA GLY A 123 14.19 10.31 -19.16
C GLY A 123 13.63 10.57 -17.76
N LEU A 124 13.56 9.58 -16.88
CA LEU A 124 13.12 9.79 -15.49
C LEU A 124 13.94 10.86 -14.75
N LEU A 125 15.25 10.94 -15.02
CA LEU A 125 16.11 11.96 -14.41
C LEU A 125 15.72 13.38 -14.86
N ASP A 126 15.38 13.55 -16.13
CA ASP A 126 14.99 14.86 -16.65
C ASP A 126 13.60 15.28 -16.21
N GLU A 127 12.68 14.31 -16.08
CA GLU A 127 11.37 14.53 -15.48
C GLU A 127 11.51 15.06 -14.04
N VAL A 128 12.36 14.42 -13.21
CA VAL A 128 12.58 14.84 -11.83
C VAL A 128 13.22 16.24 -11.77
N LYS A 129 14.20 16.56 -12.63
CA LYS A 129 14.79 17.92 -12.70
C LYS A 129 13.74 18.97 -13.06
N GLN A 130 12.84 18.68 -14.00
CA GLN A 130 11.75 19.58 -14.36
C GLN A 130 10.78 19.81 -13.19
N LEU A 131 10.43 18.75 -12.46
CA LEU A 131 9.56 18.86 -11.29
C LEU A 131 10.22 19.71 -10.19
N GLU A 132 11.53 19.56 -9.97
CA GLU A 132 12.28 20.41 -9.05
C GLU A 132 12.29 21.89 -9.47
N ALA A 133 12.47 22.16 -10.76
CA ALA A 133 12.43 23.49 -11.30
C ALA A 133 11.05 24.17 -11.12
N HIS A 134 9.97 23.35 -11.07
CA HIS A 134 8.61 23.80 -10.75
C HIS A 134 8.31 23.89 -9.25
N GLY A 135 9.32 23.70 -8.38
CA GLY A 135 9.17 23.82 -6.93
C GLY A 135 8.77 22.53 -6.20
N TYR A 136 8.67 21.41 -6.89
CA TYR A 136 8.41 20.10 -6.28
C TYR A 136 9.72 19.41 -5.90
N GLY A 137 10.40 19.91 -4.88
CA GLY A 137 11.66 19.34 -4.41
C GLY A 137 11.50 18.08 -3.55
N ARG A 138 12.61 17.57 -3.02
CA ARG A 138 12.75 16.32 -2.26
C ARG A 138 11.79 16.17 -1.08
N THR A 139 11.26 17.26 -0.52
CA THR A 139 10.32 17.26 0.60
C THR A 139 8.86 17.03 0.17
N ALA A 140 8.57 17.14 -1.13
CA ALA A 140 7.25 16.86 -1.65
C ALA A 140 6.95 15.35 -1.52
N LYS A 141 5.79 15.02 -0.95
CA LYS A 141 5.41 13.63 -0.66
C LYS A 141 5.39 12.73 -1.91
N ALA A 142 5.08 13.28 -3.07
CA ALA A 142 5.11 12.54 -4.33
C ALA A 142 6.53 12.07 -4.70
N MET A 143 7.55 12.82 -4.30
CA MET A 143 8.96 12.50 -4.53
C MET A 143 9.49 11.33 -3.67
N GLU A 144 8.70 10.84 -2.70
CA GLU A 144 9.02 9.62 -1.97
C GLU A 144 8.68 8.34 -2.77
N ALA A 145 8.00 8.46 -3.91
CA ALA A 145 7.65 7.33 -4.75
C ALA A 145 8.90 6.59 -5.26
N VAL A 146 8.79 5.27 -5.41
CA VAL A 146 9.87 4.44 -5.94
C VAL A 146 10.17 4.86 -7.38
N GLY A 147 11.42 5.07 -7.69
CA GLY A 147 11.92 5.66 -8.93
C GLY A 147 12.29 7.13 -8.71
N TYR A 148 11.35 7.98 -8.28
CA TYR A 148 11.60 9.41 -8.04
C TYR A 148 12.64 9.65 -6.94
N LYS A 149 12.51 8.95 -5.81
CA LYS A 149 13.48 9.04 -4.72
C LYS A 149 14.89 8.68 -5.15
N GLN A 150 15.04 7.62 -5.96
CA GLN A 150 16.33 7.16 -6.47
C GLN A 150 16.89 8.11 -7.53
N ALA A 151 16.05 8.58 -8.43
CA ALA A 151 16.44 9.59 -9.43
C ALA A 151 16.94 10.88 -8.75
N HIS A 152 16.26 11.31 -7.70
CA HIS A 152 16.66 12.46 -6.90
C HIS A 152 18.04 12.28 -6.28
N ALA A 153 18.31 11.12 -5.65
CA ALA A 153 19.62 10.81 -5.08
C ALA A 153 20.71 10.76 -6.15
N CYS A 154 20.39 10.28 -7.35
CA CYS A 154 21.30 10.29 -8.49
C CYS A 154 21.60 11.72 -8.97
N ILE A 155 20.58 12.57 -9.12
CA ILE A 155 20.76 13.99 -9.51
C ILE A 155 21.59 14.75 -8.49
N ALA A 156 21.40 14.46 -7.19
CA ALA A 156 22.19 15.04 -6.12
C ALA A 156 23.64 14.50 -6.02
N GLY A 157 24.03 13.53 -6.85
CA GLY A 157 25.35 12.90 -6.82
C GLY A 157 25.58 11.99 -5.61
N GLU A 158 24.53 11.62 -4.87
CA GLU A 158 24.62 10.74 -3.70
C GLU A 158 24.88 9.28 -4.13
N ILE A 159 24.34 8.86 -5.28
CA ILE A 159 24.50 7.53 -5.87
C ILE A 159 24.69 7.61 -7.39
N THR A 160 25.28 6.60 -7.99
CA THR A 160 25.37 6.47 -9.46
C THR A 160 24.02 6.11 -10.07
N GLU A 161 23.84 6.37 -11.34
CA GLU A 161 22.62 5.97 -12.08
C GLU A 161 22.39 4.46 -12.02
N ALA A 162 23.44 3.67 -12.19
CA ALA A 162 23.36 2.22 -12.07
C ALA A 162 22.83 1.77 -10.70
N ALA A 163 23.35 2.38 -9.61
CA ALA A 163 22.87 2.10 -8.25
C ALA A 163 21.42 2.57 -8.04
N ALA A 164 21.00 3.68 -8.66
CA ALA A 164 19.62 4.17 -8.62
C ALA A 164 18.65 3.19 -9.30
N ILE A 165 19.03 2.64 -10.45
CA ILE A 165 18.26 1.62 -11.18
C ILE A 165 18.12 0.35 -10.33
N GLU A 166 19.23 -0.15 -9.77
CA GLU A 166 19.22 -1.36 -8.93
C GLU A 166 18.34 -1.19 -7.68
N ASP A 167 18.46 -0.06 -6.96
CA ASP A 167 17.61 0.19 -5.79
C ASP A 167 16.14 0.36 -6.18
N THR A 168 15.84 0.97 -7.34
CA THR A 168 14.49 1.08 -7.88
C THR A 168 13.90 -0.31 -8.12
N ALA A 169 14.64 -1.21 -8.77
CA ALA A 169 14.21 -2.58 -9.02
C ALA A 169 13.99 -3.35 -7.70
N LEU A 170 14.92 -3.22 -6.75
CA LEU A 170 14.83 -3.86 -5.43
C LEU A 170 13.59 -3.40 -4.66
N ARG A 171 13.34 -2.09 -4.59
CA ARG A 171 12.17 -1.51 -3.90
C ARG A 171 10.85 -1.92 -4.55
N THR A 172 10.83 -1.95 -5.89
CA THR A 172 9.65 -2.41 -6.65
C THR A 172 9.36 -3.88 -6.38
N ALA A 173 10.38 -4.74 -6.35
CA ALA A 173 10.22 -6.16 -6.02
C ALA A 173 9.72 -6.36 -4.57
N GLN A 174 10.24 -5.58 -3.62
CA GLN A 174 9.75 -5.57 -2.23
C GLN A 174 8.28 -5.12 -2.15
N TYR A 175 7.90 -4.12 -2.95
CA TYR A 175 6.51 -3.66 -3.01
C TYR A 175 5.59 -4.75 -3.56
N ALA A 176 5.95 -5.40 -4.66
CA ALA A 176 5.21 -6.52 -5.23
C ALA A 176 5.04 -7.68 -4.22
N LYS A 177 6.10 -8.02 -3.46
CA LYS A 177 6.03 -9.01 -2.38
C LYS A 177 5.01 -8.60 -1.30
N ARG A 178 4.97 -7.32 -0.91
CA ARG A 178 3.99 -6.82 0.07
C ARG A 178 2.56 -6.92 -0.45
N GLN A 179 2.32 -6.58 -1.73
CA GLN A 179 1.01 -6.76 -2.37
C GLN A 179 0.56 -8.22 -2.32
N MET A 180 1.41 -9.16 -2.75
CA MET A 180 1.09 -10.58 -2.69
C MET A 180 0.79 -11.07 -1.28
N THR A 181 1.55 -10.62 -0.29
CA THR A 181 1.30 -10.97 1.13
C THR A 181 -0.04 -10.44 1.62
N TRP A 182 -0.45 -9.26 1.14
CA TRP A 182 -1.73 -8.66 1.48
C TRP A 182 -2.90 -9.46 0.88
N PHE A 183 -2.89 -9.63 -0.45
CA PHE A 183 -4.01 -10.23 -1.17
C PHE A 183 -4.16 -11.74 -0.96
N LYS A 184 -3.08 -12.47 -0.66
CA LYS A 184 -3.16 -13.90 -0.28
C LYS A 184 -3.97 -14.18 0.98
N ARG A 185 -4.24 -13.17 1.81
CA ARG A 185 -5.07 -13.30 3.02
C ARG A 185 -6.57 -13.21 2.72
N ASP A 186 -6.93 -12.78 1.55
CA ASP A 186 -8.32 -12.69 1.11
C ASP A 186 -8.67 -13.96 0.32
N ALA A 187 -9.47 -14.81 0.95
CA ALA A 187 -9.88 -16.09 0.36
C ALA A 187 -10.84 -15.95 -0.84
N GLU A 188 -11.44 -14.77 -1.02
CA GLU A 188 -12.36 -14.48 -2.12
C GLU A 188 -11.65 -14.10 -3.42
N VAL A 189 -10.33 -13.92 -3.40
CA VAL A 189 -9.55 -13.59 -4.59
C VAL A 189 -9.38 -14.82 -5.47
N VAL A 190 -9.94 -14.76 -6.67
CA VAL A 190 -9.70 -15.75 -7.73
C VAL A 190 -8.40 -15.40 -8.43
N TRP A 191 -7.41 -16.28 -8.32
CA TRP A 191 -6.08 -16.05 -8.85
C TRP A 191 -5.96 -16.48 -10.31
N LEU A 192 -5.41 -15.60 -11.13
CA LEU A 192 -5.07 -15.84 -12.53
C LEU A 192 -3.54 -15.95 -12.64
N GLU A 193 -3.05 -17.12 -13.05
CA GLU A 193 -1.62 -17.38 -13.21
C GLU A 193 -1.12 -16.77 -14.52
N GLY A 194 -0.04 -15.99 -14.46
CA GLY A 194 0.55 -15.30 -15.60
C GLY A 194 0.44 -13.78 -15.49
N PHE A 195 0.85 -13.08 -16.53
CA PHE A 195 0.71 -11.63 -16.64
C PHE A 195 -0.63 -11.23 -17.26
N GLY A 196 -1.14 -10.08 -16.87
CA GLY A 196 -2.44 -9.59 -17.35
C GLY A 196 -2.49 -9.26 -18.85
N ASP A 197 -1.35 -9.13 -19.50
CA ASP A 197 -1.21 -8.92 -20.96
C ASP A 197 -1.10 -10.24 -21.76
N GLU A 198 -1.11 -11.38 -21.07
CA GLU A 198 -1.12 -12.70 -21.74
C GLU A 198 -2.54 -13.05 -22.22
N PRO A 199 -2.72 -13.48 -23.49
CA PRO A 199 -4.04 -13.84 -24.04
C PRO A 199 -4.79 -14.90 -23.22
N ALA A 200 -4.08 -15.88 -22.68
CA ALA A 200 -4.67 -16.94 -21.85
C ALA A 200 -5.24 -16.41 -20.54
N VAL A 201 -4.55 -15.47 -19.89
CA VAL A 201 -5.01 -14.80 -18.67
C VAL A 201 -6.25 -13.97 -18.95
N LEU A 202 -6.26 -13.24 -20.06
CA LEU A 202 -7.41 -12.44 -20.48
C LEU A 202 -8.62 -13.33 -20.81
N ALA A 203 -8.43 -14.42 -21.54
CA ALA A 203 -9.52 -15.37 -21.85
C ALA A 203 -10.11 -15.96 -20.56
N ARG A 204 -9.27 -16.38 -19.61
CA ARG A 204 -9.72 -16.90 -18.31
C ARG A 204 -10.47 -15.85 -17.49
N ALA A 205 -9.98 -14.62 -17.47
CA ALA A 205 -10.66 -13.52 -16.76
C ALA A 205 -12.05 -13.25 -17.35
N ARG A 206 -12.20 -13.29 -18.68
CA ARG A 206 -13.49 -13.14 -19.36
C ARG A 206 -14.47 -14.26 -19.00
N SER A 207 -14.03 -15.52 -19.07
CA SER A 207 -14.89 -16.67 -18.70
C SER A 207 -15.45 -16.53 -17.27
N ILE A 208 -14.59 -16.17 -16.30
CA ILE A 208 -15.01 -16.00 -14.91
C ILE A 208 -15.97 -14.81 -14.76
N LEU A 209 -15.75 -13.72 -15.49
CA LEU A 209 -16.63 -12.56 -15.48
C LEU A 209 -18.01 -12.90 -16.08
N GLU A 210 -18.07 -13.63 -17.19
CA GLU A 210 -19.30 -14.08 -17.82
C GLU A 210 -20.12 -14.98 -16.89
N GLU A 211 -19.48 -15.96 -16.24
CA GLU A 211 -20.10 -16.80 -15.22
C GLU A 211 -20.70 -15.97 -14.07
N PHE A 212 -19.90 -15.01 -13.55
CA PHE A 212 -20.33 -14.11 -12.47
C PHE A 212 -21.54 -13.26 -12.88
N LEU A 213 -21.58 -12.74 -14.11
CA LEU A 213 -22.69 -11.93 -14.60
C LEU A 213 -23.97 -12.77 -14.80
N MET A 214 -23.85 -14.00 -15.36
CA MET A 214 -24.97 -14.90 -15.55
C MET A 214 -25.64 -15.30 -14.23
N GLU A 215 -24.86 -15.65 -13.20
CA GLU A 215 -25.39 -15.91 -11.87
C GLU A 215 -26.13 -14.71 -11.25
N SER A 216 -25.75 -13.49 -11.64
CA SER A 216 -26.42 -12.28 -11.15
C SER A 216 -27.80 -12.11 -11.74
N ILE A 217 -27.97 -12.46 -13.02
CA ILE A 217 -29.25 -12.40 -13.73
C ILE A 217 -30.22 -13.44 -13.15
N GLN A 218 -29.74 -14.68 -12.91
CA GLN A 218 -30.60 -15.76 -12.38
C GLN A 218 -31.12 -15.51 -10.96
N LYS A 219 -30.42 -14.75 -10.14
CA LYS A 219 -30.84 -14.40 -8.76
C LYS A 219 -31.74 -13.17 -8.68
N SER A 220 -31.97 -12.50 -9.80
CA SER A 220 -32.83 -11.30 -9.87
C SER A 220 -34.24 -11.62 -10.35
N PHE A 221 -34.50 -12.87 -10.67
CA PHE A 221 -35.81 -13.46 -10.97
C PHE A 221 -36.17 -14.50 -9.89
#